data_ea8e9d5f144c07f0eed012161710a8de
#
_entry.id   ea8e9d5f144c07f0eed012161710a8de
#
_cell.length_a   1.000
_cell.length_b   1.000
_cell.length_c   1.000
_cell.angle_alpha   90.00
_cell.angle_beta   90.00
_cell.angle_gamma   90.00
#
_symmetry.space_group_name_H-M   'P 1'
#
loop_
_entity.id
_entity.type
_entity.pdbx_description
1 polymer ?
#
loop_
_entity_poly.entity_id
_entity_poly.type
_entity_poly.pdbx_seq_one_letter_code
_entity_poly.pdbx_strand_id
1 'polypeptide(L)'
;ELIAKTLEAAKKAMTEQSDEEYFKTLEALVKKHAQAEAGKIMFSKKDKARIPAAFAKTLEGYKLTVAEETQEMSGGFILLYGDIEENCSFDALFLQAKEELQDKVRDYLFA
;
A
#
# COMPACT_ATOMS: atom_id res chain seq x y z
N GLU A 1 2.71 12.08 -20.75
CA GLU A 1 1.66 12.77 -19.99
C GLU A 1 2.18 13.24 -18.64
N LEU A 2 1.87 14.50 -18.30
CA LEU A 2 2.41 15.12 -17.07
C LEU A 2 1.98 14.42 -15.79
N ILE A 3 0.70 14.04 -15.67
CA ILE A 3 0.16 13.37 -14.49
C ILE A 3 0.86 12.01 -14.28
N ALA A 4 1.01 11.23 -15.33
CA ALA A 4 1.66 9.93 -15.24
C ALA A 4 3.11 10.06 -14.79
N LYS A 5 3.86 11.03 -15.33
CA LYS A 5 5.25 11.26 -14.93
C LYS A 5 5.37 11.69 -13.48
N THR A 6 4.47 12.53 -12.99
CA THR A 6 4.46 12.97 -11.60
C THR A 6 4.20 11.80 -10.65
N LEU A 7 3.24 10.94 -10.98
CA LEU A 7 2.92 9.77 -10.16
C LEU A 7 4.03 8.73 -10.18
N GLU A 8 4.68 8.52 -11.32
CA GLU A 8 5.82 7.61 -11.39
C GLU A 8 6.99 8.10 -10.56
N ALA A 9 7.28 9.39 -10.57
CA ALA A 9 8.32 9.97 -9.74
C ALA A 9 8.01 9.79 -8.25
N ALA A 10 6.75 10.02 -7.84
CA ALA A 10 6.33 9.81 -6.46
C ALA A 10 6.44 8.35 -6.04
N LYS A 11 6.00 7.43 -6.90
CA LYS A 11 6.11 5.98 -6.67
C LYS A 11 7.56 5.56 -6.48
N LYS A 12 8.45 6.04 -7.35
CA LYS A 12 9.88 5.73 -7.27
C LYS A 12 10.46 6.25 -5.96
N ALA A 13 10.15 7.48 -5.57
CA ALA A 13 10.61 8.06 -4.33
C ALA A 13 10.16 7.22 -3.12
N MET A 14 8.92 6.74 -3.13
CA MET A 14 8.40 5.90 -2.06
C MET A 14 9.08 4.53 -1.99
N THR A 15 9.40 3.93 -3.13
CA THR A 15 10.07 2.63 -3.16
C THR A 15 11.57 2.72 -2.85
N GLU A 16 12.17 3.90 -2.98
CA GLU A 16 13.59 4.14 -2.67
C GLU A 16 13.83 4.64 -1.25
N GLN A 17 12.79 4.76 -0.42
CA GLN A 17 12.94 5.16 0.98
C GLN A 17 13.78 4.15 1.76
N SER A 18 14.38 4.61 2.88
CA SER A 18 15.02 3.70 3.83
C SER A 18 13.98 2.72 4.39
N ASP A 19 14.43 1.58 4.90
CA ASP A 19 13.51 0.59 5.46
C ASP A 19 12.62 1.18 6.55
N GLU A 20 13.19 2.02 7.42
CA GLU A 20 12.44 2.67 8.49
C GLU A 20 11.33 3.56 7.94
N GLU A 21 11.64 4.43 6.98
CA GLU A 21 10.66 5.33 6.38
C GLU A 21 9.62 4.56 5.57
N TYR A 22 10.05 3.53 4.85
CA TYR A 22 9.16 2.69 4.06
C TYR A 22 8.11 2.02 4.96
N PHE A 23 8.53 1.41 6.06
CA PHE A 23 7.61 0.74 6.97
C PHE A 23 6.73 1.72 7.76
N LYS A 24 7.19 2.95 7.98
CA LYS A 24 6.33 4.01 8.52
C LYS A 24 5.21 4.36 7.55
N THR A 25 5.51 4.41 6.26
CA THR A 25 4.51 4.62 5.22
C THR A 25 3.51 3.47 5.21
N LEU A 26 3.97 2.23 5.28
CA LEU A 26 3.08 1.07 5.36
C LEU A 26 2.22 1.09 6.62
N GLU A 27 2.78 1.51 7.75
CA GLU A 27 2.01 1.64 8.98
C GLU A 27 0.85 2.64 8.83
N ALA A 28 1.10 3.78 8.21
CA ALA A 28 0.06 4.76 7.93
C ALA A 28 -1.04 4.17 7.02
N LEU A 29 -0.66 3.39 6.02
CA LEU A 29 -1.61 2.72 5.14
C LEU A 29 -2.43 1.65 5.89
N VAL A 30 -1.80 0.91 6.78
CA VAL A 30 -2.51 -0.06 7.63
C VAL A 30 -3.56 0.65 8.48
N LYS A 31 -3.20 1.76 9.12
CA LYS A 31 -4.13 2.55 9.93
C LYS A 31 -5.32 3.05 9.12
N LYS A 32 -5.09 3.41 7.86
CA LYS A 32 -6.12 3.92 6.98
C LYS A 32 -7.06 2.83 6.47
N HIS A 33 -6.53 1.66 6.16
CA HIS A 33 -7.27 0.60 5.47
C HIS A 33 -7.69 -0.58 6.36
N ALA A 34 -7.05 -0.77 7.50
CA ALA A 34 -7.38 -1.88 8.39
C ALA A 34 -8.81 -1.79 8.90
N GLN A 35 -9.49 -2.92 8.93
CA GLN A 35 -10.86 -3.02 9.44
C GLN A 35 -10.87 -3.49 10.89
N ALA A 36 -12.01 -3.36 11.56
CA ALA A 36 -12.15 -3.75 12.96
C ALA A 36 -12.40 -5.27 13.12
N GLU A 37 -11.70 -6.08 12.33
CA GLU A 37 -11.81 -7.53 12.39
C GLU A 37 -10.45 -8.19 12.14
N ALA A 38 -10.33 -9.45 12.50
CA ALA A 38 -9.12 -10.21 12.27
C ALA A 38 -8.96 -10.50 10.77
N GLY A 39 -7.74 -10.39 10.27
CA GLY A 39 -7.44 -10.63 8.87
C GLY A 39 -5.99 -11.02 8.68
N LYS A 40 -5.58 -11.11 7.43
CA LYS A 40 -4.20 -11.38 7.05
C LYS A 40 -3.66 -10.23 6.22
N ILE A 41 -2.34 -10.06 6.25
CA ILE A 41 -1.65 -9.06 5.44
C ILE A 41 -0.56 -9.77 4.65
N MET A 42 -0.56 -9.57 3.33
CA MET A 42 0.37 -10.22 2.41
C MET A 42 1.34 -9.20 1.85
N PHE A 43 2.62 -9.51 1.87
CA PHE A 43 3.69 -8.64 1.36
C PHE A 43 4.39 -9.28 0.18
N SER A 44 5.27 -8.53 -0.48
CA SER A 44 6.24 -9.11 -1.39
C SER A 44 7.25 -9.93 -0.61
N LYS A 45 7.91 -10.88 -1.27
CA LYS A 45 8.93 -11.72 -0.65
C LYS A 45 10.04 -10.87 -0.01
N LYS A 46 10.46 -9.80 -0.68
CA LYS A 46 11.48 -8.89 -0.19
C LYS A 46 11.04 -8.20 1.09
N ASP A 47 9.82 -7.67 1.12
CA ASP A 47 9.31 -6.93 2.27
C ASP A 47 9.05 -7.86 3.46
N LYS A 48 8.50 -9.04 3.21
CA LYS A 48 8.27 -10.05 4.25
C LYS A 48 9.56 -10.42 4.99
N ALA A 49 10.67 -10.49 4.27
CA ALA A 49 11.97 -10.86 4.83
C ALA A 49 12.57 -9.78 5.72
N ARG A 50 12.08 -8.54 5.67
CA ARG A 50 12.66 -7.39 6.40
C ARG A 50 11.68 -6.64 7.30
N ILE A 51 10.55 -7.26 7.66
CA ILE A 51 9.56 -6.62 8.54
C ILE A 51 10.19 -6.31 9.90
N PRO A 52 10.19 -5.02 10.35
CA PRO A 52 10.74 -4.68 11.67
C PRO A 52 9.79 -5.11 12.80
N ALA A 53 10.37 -5.33 13.99
CA ALA A 53 9.60 -5.74 15.16
C ALA A 53 8.52 -4.72 15.53
N ALA A 54 8.81 -3.43 15.42
CA ALA A 54 7.84 -2.37 15.69
C ALA A 54 6.63 -2.45 14.77
N PHE A 55 6.86 -2.73 13.49
CA PHE A 55 5.78 -2.90 12.52
C PHE A 55 4.97 -4.17 12.81
N ALA A 56 5.62 -5.26 13.18
CA ALA A 56 4.94 -6.49 13.57
C ALA A 56 4.00 -6.27 14.76
N LYS A 57 4.43 -5.48 15.75
CA LYS A 57 3.57 -5.12 16.89
C LYS A 57 2.35 -4.30 16.45
N THR A 58 2.54 -3.39 15.51
CA THR A 58 1.45 -2.61 14.94
C THR A 58 0.42 -3.52 14.28
N LEU A 59 0.87 -4.51 13.53
CA LEU A 59 -0.01 -5.50 12.89
C LEU A 59 -0.80 -6.29 13.93
N GLU A 60 -0.19 -6.72 15.02
CA GLU A 60 -0.87 -7.41 16.10
C GLU A 60 -1.99 -6.55 16.70
N GLY A 61 -1.73 -5.24 16.88
CA GLY A 61 -2.73 -4.29 17.38
C GLY A 61 -3.97 -4.19 16.48
N TYR A 62 -3.81 -4.45 15.19
CA TYR A 62 -4.90 -4.46 14.22
C TYR A 62 -5.45 -5.87 13.95
N LYS A 63 -5.01 -6.87 14.69
CA LYS A 63 -5.41 -8.27 14.53
C LYS A 63 -5.05 -8.82 13.15
N LEU A 64 -3.96 -8.32 12.57
CA LEU A 64 -3.46 -8.76 11.28
C LEU A 64 -2.34 -9.77 11.45
N THR A 65 -2.46 -10.88 10.75
CA THR A 65 -1.43 -11.92 10.72
C THR A 65 -0.72 -11.88 9.37
N VAL A 66 0.61 -11.92 9.38
CA VAL A 66 1.37 -11.95 8.13
C VAL A 66 1.12 -13.28 7.41
N ALA A 67 0.65 -13.21 6.17
CA ALA A 67 0.39 -14.39 5.37
C ALA A 67 1.70 -15.12 5.04
N GLU A 68 1.64 -16.45 5.00
CA GLU A 68 2.80 -17.26 4.60
C GLU A 68 3.14 -17.04 3.13
N GLU A 69 2.11 -16.80 2.33
CA GLU A 69 2.25 -16.55 0.91
C GLU A 69 2.78 -15.14 0.65
N THR A 70 3.45 -14.98 -0.46
CA THR A 70 3.93 -13.67 -0.92
C THR A 70 3.45 -13.43 -2.34
N GLN A 71 3.34 -12.16 -2.71
CA GLN A 71 2.96 -11.76 -4.07
C GLN A 71 3.97 -10.74 -4.57
N GLU A 72 4.36 -10.86 -5.83
CA GLU A 72 5.27 -9.90 -6.44
C GLU A 72 4.56 -8.55 -6.60
N MET A 73 5.14 -7.51 -6.01
CA MET A 73 4.64 -6.14 -6.12
C MET A 73 5.79 -5.16 -5.86
N SER A 74 5.66 -3.94 -6.36
CA SER A 74 6.71 -2.91 -6.19
C SER A 74 6.79 -2.38 -4.77
N GLY A 75 5.73 -2.52 -3.98
CA GLY A 75 5.67 -2.09 -2.59
C GLY A 75 4.24 -2.15 -2.10
N GLY A 76 4.06 -1.89 -0.81
CA GLY A 76 2.76 -1.96 -0.18
C GLY A 76 2.40 -3.36 0.28
N PHE A 77 1.12 -3.66 0.34
CA PHE A 77 0.61 -4.93 0.86
C PHE A 77 -0.81 -5.20 0.35
N ILE A 78 -1.31 -6.39 0.64
CA ILE A 78 -2.68 -6.78 0.34
C ILE A 78 -3.33 -7.24 1.65
N LEU A 79 -4.49 -6.70 1.99
CA LEU A 79 -5.25 -7.11 3.16
C LEU A 79 -6.27 -8.17 2.77
N LEU A 80 -6.35 -9.25 3.56
CA LEU A 80 -7.25 -10.37 3.32
C LEU A 80 -8.20 -10.52 4.51
N TYR A 81 -9.49 -10.29 4.29
CA TYR A 81 -10.54 -10.43 5.29
C TYR A 81 -11.58 -11.44 4.79
N GLY A 82 -11.39 -12.70 5.15
CA GLY A 82 -12.26 -13.75 4.66
C GLY A 82 -12.18 -13.85 3.13
N ASP A 83 -13.30 -13.62 2.45
CA ASP A 83 -13.38 -13.65 0.99
C ASP A 83 -13.08 -12.28 0.35
N ILE A 84 -12.81 -11.26 1.18
CA ILE A 84 -12.56 -9.90 0.69
C ILE A 84 -11.06 -9.66 0.63
N GLU A 85 -10.60 -9.16 -0.51
CA GLU A 85 -9.21 -8.77 -0.71
C GLU A 85 -9.16 -7.28 -0.97
N GLU A 86 -8.37 -6.55 -0.17
CA GLU A 86 -8.12 -5.13 -0.38
C GLU A 86 -6.68 -4.94 -0.83
N ASN A 87 -6.51 -4.56 -2.08
CA ASN A 87 -5.19 -4.38 -2.67
C ASN A 87 -4.63 -3.01 -2.34
N CYS A 88 -3.70 -2.97 -1.38
CA CYS A 88 -2.99 -1.76 -0.97
C CYS A 88 -1.56 -1.74 -1.49
N SER A 89 -1.27 -2.43 -2.59
CA SER A 89 0.02 -2.33 -3.25
C SER A 89 0.18 -0.92 -3.82
N PHE A 90 1.42 -0.45 -3.92
CA PHE A 90 1.69 0.89 -4.47
C PHE A 90 1.18 1.01 -5.90
N ASP A 91 1.31 -0.04 -6.70
CA ASP A 91 0.81 -0.04 -8.07
C ASP A 91 -0.70 0.23 -8.12
N ALA A 92 -1.47 -0.45 -7.28
CA ALA A 92 -2.93 -0.27 -7.22
C ALA A 92 -3.30 1.12 -6.71
N LEU A 93 -2.61 1.61 -5.66
CA LEU A 93 -2.87 2.93 -5.08
C LEU A 93 -2.56 4.05 -6.06
N PHE A 94 -1.45 3.94 -6.79
CA PHE A 94 -1.09 4.95 -7.77
C PHE A 94 -1.98 4.91 -9.01
N LEU A 95 -2.45 3.74 -9.41
CA LEU A 95 -3.41 3.63 -10.50
C LEU A 95 -4.72 4.33 -10.12
N GLN A 96 -5.22 4.11 -8.92
CA GLN A 96 -6.42 4.76 -8.41
C GLN A 96 -6.24 6.28 -8.32
N ALA A 97 -5.10 6.74 -7.80
CA ALA A 97 -4.79 8.17 -7.70
C ALA A 97 -4.72 8.81 -9.09
N LYS A 98 -4.15 8.12 -10.07
CA LYS A 98 -4.07 8.59 -11.45
C LYS A 98 -5.47 8.78 -12.05
N GLU A 99 -6.36 7.81 -11.85
CA GLU A 99 -7.72 7.89 -12.34
C GLU A 99 -8.48 9.05 -11.69
N GLU A 100 -8.35 9.20 -10.38
CA GLU A 100 -8.99 10.31 -9.65
C GLU A 100 -8.49 11.67 -10.11
N LEU A 101 -7.18 11.81 -10.34
CA LEU A 101 -6.60 13.06 -10.84
C LEU A 101 -7.06 13.37 -12.26
N GLN A 102 -7.13 12.36 -13.11
CA GLN A 102 -7.62 12.54 -14.48
C GLN A 102 -9.07 13.01 -14.50
N ASP A 103 -9.91 12.43 -13.65
CA ASP A 103 -11.31 12.83 -13.52
C ASP A 103 -11.44 14.27 -13.03
N LYS A 104 -10.67 14.68 -12.03
CA LYS A 104 -10.67 16.05 -11.51
C LYS A 104 -10.21 17.05 -12.56
N VAL A 105 -9.16 16.73 -13.30
CA VAL A 105 -8.66 17.60 -14.36
C VAL A 105 -9.72 17.77 -15.46
N ARG A 106 -10.36 16.68 -15.85
CA ARG A 106 -11.41 16.71 -16.85
C ARG A 106 -12.58 17.57 -16.38
N ASP A 107 -13.03 17.38 -15.13
CA ASP A 107 -14.13 18.17 -14.57
C ASP A 107 -13.79 19.66 -14.52
N TYR A 108 -12.55 19.98 -14.18
CA TYR A 108 -12.07 21.37 -14.15
C TYR A 108 -12.08 22.00 -15.55
N LEU A 109 -11.67 21.25 -16.57
CA LEU A 109 -11.56 21.76 -17.94
C LEU A 109 -12.91 21.84 -18.65
N PHE A 110 -13.85 20.97 -18.33
CA PHE A 110 -15.10 20.82 -19.07
C PHE A 110 -16.36 21.08 -18.23
N ALA A 111 -16.20 21.56 -17.03
CA ALA A 111 -17.33 21.84 -16.14
C ALA A 111 -18.16 23.08 -16.60
#